data_0d0fd57fb7bc8ee04c7412f6511ddb27
#
_entry.id   0d0fd57fb7bc8ee04c7412f6511ddb27
#
_cell.length_a   1.000
_cell.length_b   1.000
_cell.length_c   1.000
_cell.angle_alpha   90.00
_cell.angle_beta   90.00
_cell.angle_gamma   90.00
#
_symmetry.space_group_name_H-M   'P 1'
#
loop_
_entity.id
_entity.type
_entity.pdbx_description
1 polymer ?
#
loop_
_entity_poly.entity_id
_entity_poly.type
_entity_poly.pdbx_seq_one_letter_code
_entity_poly.pdbx_strand_id
1 'polypeptide(L)'
;MLNHAMKHIYKKYRNKSVLVAIDKHLIPRHDKSNMEYLIRSKADEGTHKFESYSTLQIVDGPANAVLCCMRELKESIDANFVRRFTRILKENKIRARLILLDREFYSVDVMEAVLQSKNKFLMPAIKNSTTKKAILEYHAGTRETASKHTITNKFQRSMSFTLIITKSKKHGDPKVNITEWYHAFATNLTMGRALKEITTLPEEYRKRWGIETGYRQIEEIRPRTTSRDDVFRMMLFYTALLFYNLWTVERQEYTSYGMLTLKLMVSLSAMIGIGKLIEFPYDPGGYG
;
A
#
# COMPACT_ATOMS: atom_id res chain seq x y z
N MET A 1 3.98 5.47 22.58
CA MET A 1 3.10 6.20 21.65
C MET A 1 2.71 5.37 20.43
N LEU A 2 3.63 4.84 19.60
CA LEU A 2 3.30 4.05 18.39
C LEU A 2 2.31 2.90 18.68
N ASN A 3 2.58 2.09 19.71
CA ASN A 3 1.70 0.99 20.10
C ASN A 3 0.31 1.46 20.54
N HIS A 4 0.17 2.66 21.08
CA HIS A 4 -1.13 3.19 21.52
C HIS A 4 -1.97 3.63 20.31
N ALA A 5 -1.40 4.41 19.39
CA ALA A 5 -2.07 4.83 18.17
C ALA A 5 -2.48 3.63 17.30
N MET A 6 -1.61 2.63 17.14
CA MET A 6 -1.92 1.42 16.40
C MET A 6 -3.02 0.59 17.07
N LYS A 7 -3.00 0.48 18.41
CA LYS A 7 -4.09 -0.19 19.17
C LYS A 7 -5.44 0.48 18.96
N HIS A 8 -5.48 1.82 18.88
CA HIS A 8 -6.71 2.56 18.61
C HIS A 8 -7.25 2.25 17.22
N ILE A 9 -6.40 2.28 16.20
CA ILE A 9 -6.76 1.92 14.82
C ILE A 9 -7.27 0.48 14.75
N TYR A 10 -6.55 -0.48 15.32
CA TYR A 10 -6.97 -1.88 15.33
C TYR A 10 -8.31 -2.07 16.06
N LYS A 11 -8.53 -1.40 17.19
CA LYS A 11 -9.80 -1.42 17.91
C LYS A 11 -10.95 -0.88 17.05
N LYS A 12 -10.73 0.22 16.34
CA LYS A 12 -11.72 0.87 15.48
C LYS A 12 -12.18 -0.03 14.33
N TYR A 13 -11.25 -0.81 13.75
CA TYR A 13 -11.53 -1.68 12.61
C TYR A 13 -11.75 -3.15 12.97
N ARG A 14 -11.67 -3.48 14.24
CA ARG A 14 -11.92 -4.84 14.75
C ARG A 14 -13.31 -5.33 14.36
N ASN A 15 -13.39 -6.56 13.83
CA ASN A 15 -14.58 -7.21 13.30
C ASN A 15 -15.24 -6.50 12.11
N LYS A 16 -14.66 -5.41 11.61
CA LYS A 16 -15.14 -4.75 10.38
C LYS A 16 -14.61 -5.44 9.13
N SER A 17 -15.42 -5.37 8.08
CA SER A 17 -15.04 -5.81 6.74
C SER A 17 -14.59 -4.60 5.95
N VAL A 18 -13.32 -4.56 5.57
CA VAL A 18 -12.68 -3.39 4.93
C VAL A 18 -11.96 -3.78 3.66
N LEU A 19 -11.81 -2.82 2.77
CA LEU A 19 -10.93 -2.92 1.61
C LEU A 19 -9.52 -2.52 2.04
N VAL A 20 -8.55 -3.36 1.76
CA VAL A 20 -7.15 -3.07 2.07
C VAL A 20 -6.30 -3.09 0.81
N ALA A 21 -5.23 -2.32 0.80
CA ALA A 21 -4.24 -2.36 -0.27
C ALA A 21 -2.85 -2.66 0.33
N ILE A 22 -2.04 -3.35 -0.46
CA ILE A 22 -0.62 -3.59 -0.19
C ILE A 22 0.16 -2.96 -1.33
N ASP A 23 1.13 -2.12 -0.98
CA ASP A 23 1.96 -1.42 -1.96
C ASP A 23 3.35 -1.13 -1.37
N LYS A 24 4.28 -0.72 -2.23
CA LYS A 24 5.64 -0.34 -1.89
C LYS A 24 5.79 1.17 -2.00
N HIS A 25 6.42 1.75 -1.00
CA HIS A 25 6.83 3.14 -1.01
C HIS A 25 8.34 3.24 -1.16
N LEU A 26 8.77 3.92 -2.22
CA LEU A 26 10.17 4.10 -2.57
C LEU A 26 10.60 5.52 -2.19
N ILE A 27 11.63 5.63 -1.34
CA ILE A 27 12.21 6.91 -0.92
C ILE A 27 13.57 7.05 -1.61
N PRO A 28 13.77 8.06 -2.47
CA PRO A 28 15.01 8.26 -3.19
C PRO A 28 16.23 8.44 -2.27
N ARG A 29 17.36 7.87 -2.66
CA ARG A 29 18.62 7.92 -1.95
C ARG A 29 19.76 8.37 -2.86
N HIS A 30 20.43 9.45 -2.49
CA HIS A 30 21.47 10.10 -3.34
C HIS A 30 22.90 9.83 -2.86
N ASP A 31 23.08 9.13 -1.73
CA ASP A 31 24.42 8.81 -1.26
C ASP A 31 25.07 7.66 -2.06
N LYS A 32 26.40 7.55 -1.92
CA LYS A 32 27.19 6.50 -2.60
C LYS A 32 27.14 5.14 -1.89
N SER A 33 26.42 5.03 -0.76
CA SER A 33 26.34 3.79 0.01
C SER A 33 25.70 2.64 -0.81
N ASN A 34 26.19 1.44 -0.59
CA ASN A 34 25.67 0.22 -1.21
C ASN A 34 25.21 -0.76 -0.12
N MET A 35 24.28 -0.28 0.72
CA MET A 35 23.82 -1.03 1.89
C MET A 35 22.72 -2.02 1.52
N GLU A 36 22.56 -3.09 2.32
CA GLU A 36 21.57 -4.17 2.09
C GLU A 36 20.14 -3.71 2.03
N TYR A 37 19.82 -2.59 2.66
CA TYR A 37 18.47 -2.01 2.68
C TYR A 37 18.18 -1.05 1.53
N LEU A 38 19.13 -0.83 0.62
CA LEU A 38 18.88 -0.03 -0.58
C LEU A 38 18.54 -0.94 -1.73
N ILE A 39 17.37 -0.79 -2.28
CA ILE A 39 16.95 -1.47 -3.50
C ILE A 39 17.27 -0.62 -4.73
N ARG A 40 17.37 -1.25 -5.89
CA ARG A 40 17.47 -0.58 -7.18
C ARG A 40 16.13 -0.62 -7.88
N SER A 41 15.70 0.52 -8.41
CA SER A 41 14.49 0.64 -9.20
C SER A 41 14.73 1.56 -10.41
N LYS A 42 13.69 1.78 -11.20
CA LYS A 42 13.71 2.76 -12.29
C LYS A 42 14.13 4.11 -11.70
N ALA A 43 14.95 4.87 -12.45
CA ALA A 43 15.41 6.18 -12.00
C ALA A 43 14.24 7.09 -11.66
N ASP A 44 14.32 7.73 -10.50
CA ASP A 44 13.43 8.77 -10.05
C ASP A 44 14.23 9.82 -9.27
N GLU A 45 13.89 11.09 -9.40
CA GLU A 45 14.59 12.22 -8.76
C GLU A 45 16.14 12.16 -8.92
N GLY A 46 16.64 11.63 -10.05
CA GLY A 46 18.09 11.58 -10.33
C GLY A 46 18.85 10.41 -9.65
N THR A 47 18.16 9.45 -9.06
CA THR A 47 18.78 8.26 -8.47
C THR A 47 18.12 6.96 -8.92
N HIS A 48 18.84 5.84 -8.84
CA HIS A 48 18.36 4.48 -8.99
C HIS A 48 18.32 3.71 -7.66
N LYS A 49 18.67 4.38 -6.54
CA LYS A 49 18.73 3.76 -5.21
C LYS A 49 17.61 4.27 -4.35
N PHE A 50 16.92 3.37 -3.68
CA PHE A 50 15.76 3.70 -2.86
C PHE A 50 15.77 2.93 -1.55
N GLU A 51 15.33 3.58 -0.49
CA GLU A 51 14.79 2.89 0.67
C GLU A 51 13.37 2.46 0.30
N SER A 52 13.03 1.20 0.54
CA SER A 52 11.70 0.67 0.22
C SER A 52 10.98 0.22 1.48
N TYR A 53 9.70 0.56 1.53
CA TYR A 53 8.81 0.20 2.62
C TYR A 53 7.53 -0.41 2.07
N SER A 54 7.28 -1.70 2.35
CA SER A 54 5.99 -2.32 2.08
C SER A 54 4.98 -1.93 3.14
N THR A 55 3.78 -1.49 2.73
CA THR A 55 2.71 -1.11 3.64
C THR A 55 1.43 -1.86 3.37
N LEU A 56 0.67 -2.09 4.46
CA LEU A 56 -0.71 -2.53 4.44
C LEU A 56 -1.59 -1.36 4.88
N GLN A 57 -2.50 -0.91 4.03
CA GLN A 57 -3.38 0.23 4.31
C GLN A 57 -4.85 -0.13 4.11
N ILE A 58 -5.73 0.45 4.94
CA ILE A 58 -7.17 0.50 4.65
C ILE A 58 -7.38 1.60 3.61
N VAL A 59 -8.09 1.26 2.52
CA VAL A 59 -8.39 2.20 1.43
C VAL A 59 -9.91 2.34 1.21
N ASP A 60 -10.67 2.04 2.25
CA ASP A 60 -12.13 2.04 2.26
C ASP A 60 -12.64 3.14 3.19
N GLY A 61 -13.22 4.17 2.61
CA GLY A 61 -13.80 5.28 3.37
C GLY A 61 -12.99 6.57 3.34
N PRO A 62 -13.34 7.54 4.18
CA PRO A 62 -12.78 8.89 4.13
C PRO A 62 -11.33 8.99 4.61
N ALA A 63 -10.81 7.94 5.24
CA ALA A 63 -9.47 7.96 5.80
C ALA A 63 -8.75 6.64 5.57
N ASN A 64 -7.61 6.74 4.93
CA ASN A 64 -6.71 5.63 4.61
C ASN A 64 -5.73 5.42 5.78
N ALA A 65 -5.98 4.44 6.64
CA ALA A 65 -5.10 4.15 7.77
C ALA A 65 -4.03 3.12 7.40
N VAL A 66 -2.79 3.37 7.77
CA VAL A 66 -1.70 2.39 7.65
C VAL A 66 -1.77 1.40 8.81
N LEU A 67 -2.06 0.14 8.51
CA LEU A 67 -2.14 -0.93 9.51
C LEU A 67 -0.78 -1.51 9.85
N CYS A 68 0.12 -1.57 8.88
CA CYS A 68 1.47 -2.07 9.05
C CYS A 68 2.40 -1.47 8.00
N CYS A 69 3.65 -1.30 8.39
CA CYS A 69 4.74 -0.92 7.51
C CYS A 69 5.96 -1.77 7.84
N MET A 70 6.63 -2.26 6.80
CA MET A 70 7.85 -3.04 6.93
C MET A 70 8.88 -2.54 5.93
N ARG A 71 10.11 -2.36 6.38
CA ARG A 71 11.22 -2.04 5.50
C ARG A 71 11.60 -3.25 4.67
N GLU A 72 11.89 -3.03 3.39
CA GLU A 72 12.42 -4.05 2.49
C GLU A 72 13.95 -4.06 2.51
N LEU A 73 14.51 -5.25 2.39
CA LEU A 73 15.91 -5.52 2.14
C LEU A 73 16.08 -6.02 0.71
N LYS A 74 17.29 -6.00 0.17
CA LYS A 74 17.58 -6.46 -1.21
C LYS A 74 17.04 -7.85 -1.53
N GLU A 75 17.07 -8.75 -0.55
CA GLU A 75 16.65 -10.15 -0.69
C GLU A 75 15.22 -10.38 -0.20
N SER A 76 14.46 -9.32 0.05
CA SER A 76 13.08 -9.43 0.52
C SER A 76 12.20 -10.10 -0.53
N ILE A 77 11.34 -11.00 -0.07
CA ILE A 77 10.39 -11.74 -0.89
C ILE A 77 9.00 -11.18 -0.62
N ASP A 78 8.32 -10.66 -1.64
CA ASP A 78 6.99 -10.03 -1.53
C ASP A 78 5.95 -10.93 -0.85
N ALA A 79 5.98 -12.22 -1.12
CA ALA A 79 5.10 -13.18 -0.47
C ALA A 79 5.25 -13.21 1.06
N ASN A 80 6.45 -12.93 1.60
CA ASN A 80 6.67 -12.88 3.05
C ASN A 80 6.00 -11.65 3.67
N PHE A 81 6.04 -10.49 3.00
CA PHE A 81 5.28 -9.32 3.44
C PHE A 81 3.79 -9.61 3.43
N VAL A 82 3.26 -10.21 2.36
CA VAL A 82 1.85 -10.57 2.26
C VAL A 82 1.44 -11.54 3.37
N ARG A 83 2.26 -12.57 3.67
CA ARG A 83 1.99 -13.49 4.81
C ARG A 83 1.97 -12.74 6.14
N ARG A 84 2.91 -11.81 6.35
CA ARG A 84 2.97 -11.02 7.58
C ARG A 84 1.77 -10.10 7.71
N PHE A 85 1.40 -9.41 6.65
CA PHE A 85 0.26 -8.49 6.63
C PHE A 85 -1.07 -9.20 6.84
N THR A 86 -1.28 -10.34 6.20
CA THR A 86 -2.50 -11.14 6.41
C THR A 86 -2.57 -11.73 7.82
N ARG A 87 -1.42 -12.05 8.43
CA ARG A 87 -1.34 -12.45 9.85
C ARG A 87 -1.78 -11.30 10.75
N ILE A 88 -1.29 -10.07 10.54
CA ILE A 88 -1.68 -8.88 11.32
C ILE A 88 -3.18 -8.63 11.22
N LEU A 89 -3.78 -8.75 10.05
CA LEU A 89 -5.23 -8.65 9.88
C LEU A 89 -5.96 -9.67 10.75
N LYS A 90 -5.52 -10.93 10.73
CA LYS A 90 -6.10 -12.02 11.51
C LYS A 90 -5.95 -11.80 13.02
N GLU A 91 -4.74 -11.47 13.49
CA GLU A 91 -4.44 -11.22 14.91
C GLU A 91 -5.29 -10.09 15.49
N ASN A 92 -5.56 -9.05 14.70
CA ASN A 92 -6.37 -7.90 15.09
C ASN A 92 -7.86 -8.06 14.74
N LYS A 93 -8.28 -9.22 14.25
CA LYS A 93 -9.68 -9.53 13.88
C LYS A 93 -10.26 -8.54 12.85
N ILE A 94 -9.43 -8.04 11.93
CA ILE A 94 -9.83 -7.19 10.81
C ILE A 94 -10.10 -8.11 9.61
N ARG A 95 -11.28 -7.98 9.00
CA ARG A 95 -11.65 -8.78 7.83
C ARG A 95 -11.35 -8.01 6.55
N ALA A 96 -10.35 -8.44 5.79
CA ALA A 96 -10.18 -7.92 4.44
C ALA A 96 -11.26 -8.54 3.52
N ARG A 97 -12.22 -7.72 3.03
CA ARG A 97 -13.18 -8.21 2.03
C ARG A 97 -12.50 -8.44 0.68
N LEU A 98 -11.46 -7.66 0.39
CA LEU A 98 -10.60 -7.78 -0.78
C LEU A 98 -9.23 -7.14 -0.46
N ILE A 99 -8.15 -7.77 -0.89
CA ILE A 99 -6.80 -7.22 -0.83
C ILE A 99 -6.44 -6.73 -2.22
N LEU A 100 -6.20 -5.43 -2.37
CA LEU A 100 -5.74 -4.82 -3.60
C LEU A 100 -4.22 -4.84 -3.63
N LEU A 101 -3.66 -5.31 -4.73
CA LEU A 101 -2.22 -5.43 -4.93
C LEU A 101 -1.83 -4.72 -6.24
N ASP A 102 -0.66 -4.11 -6.26
CA ASP A 102 -0.15 -3.59 -7.53
C ASP A 102 0.34 -4.72 -8.44
N ARG A 103 0.57 -4.39 -9.71
CA ARG A 103 1.06 -5.32 -10.73
C ARG A 103 2.42 -5.93 -10.38
N GLU A 104 3.25 -5.24 -9.60
CA GLU A 104 4.54 -5.76 -9.13
C GLU A 104 4.39 -7.03 -8.28
N PHE A 105 3.27 -7.18 -7.59
CA PHE A 105 2.94 -8.37 -6.80
C PHE A 105 2.43 -9.56 -7.63
N TYR A 106 2.35 -9.45 -8.96
CA TYR A 106 1.82 -10.50 -9.81
C TYR A 106 2.79 -11.68 -9.92
N SER A 107 2.72 -12.59 -8.98
CA SER A 107 3.54 -13.80 -8.91
C SER A 107 2.80 -14.97 -8.27
N VAL A 108 3.25 -16.20 -8.60
CA VAL A 108 2.73 -17.45 -8.01
C VAL A 108 2.83 -17.39 -6.48
N ASP A 109 3.97 -16.98 -5.95
CA ASP A 109 4.25 -17.00 -4.50
C ASP A 109 3.37 -16.03 -3.72
N VAL A 110 3.10 -14.84 -4.27
CA VAL A 110 2.20 -13.85 -3.68
C VAL A 110 0.74 -14.36 -3.70
N MET A 111 0.29 -14.87 -4.84
CA MET A 111 -1.07 -15.41 -4.96
C MET A 111 -1.31 -16.57 -3.98
N GLU A 112 -0.33 -17.47 -3.84
CA GLU A 112 -0.38 -18.54 -2.83
C GLU A 112 -0.45 -17.99 -1.40
N ALA A 113 0.37 -16.99 -1.08
CA ALA A 113 0.39 -16.38 0.25
C ALA A 113 -0.99 -15.83 0.63
N VAL A 114 -1.69 -15.18 -0.32
CA VAL A 114 -3.05 -14.68 -0.09
C VAL A 114 -4.03 -15.84 0.06
N LEU A 115 -3.96 -16.87 -0.80
CA LEU A 115 -4.84 -18.04 -0.73
C LEU A 115 -4.70 -18.80 0.60
N GLN A 116 -3.47 -19.03 1.05
CA GLN A 116 -3.18 -19.69 2.34
C GLN A 116 -3.79 -18.94 3.52
N SER A 117 -3.89 -17.62 3.42
CA SER A 117 -4.53 -16.77 4.43
C SER A 117 -6.07 -16.73 4.34
N LYS A 118 -6.67 -17.45 3.36
CA LYS A 118 -8.11 -17.46 3.06
C LYS A 118 -8.70 -16.08 2.69
N ASN A 119 -7.86 -15.13 2.32
CA ASN A 119 -8.30 -13.82 1.85
C ASN A 119 -8.58 -13.84 0.34
N LYS A 120 -9.27 -12.80 -0.12
CA LYS A 120 -9.51 -12.54 -1.54
C LYS A 120 -8.59 -11.43 -2.02
N PHE A 121 -8.13 -11.49 -3.27
CA PHE A 121 -7.30 -10.46 -3.87
C PHE A 121 -7.84 -9.97 -5.20
N LEU A 122 -7.40 -8.79 -5.60
CA LEU A 122 -7.56 -8.23 -6.93
C LEU A 122 -6.28 -7.48 -7.30
N MET A 123 -5.70 -7.81 -8.44
CA MET A 123 -4.52 -7.15 -8.98
C MET A 123 -4.54 -7.12 -10.50
N PRO A 124 -3.87 -6.15 -11.16
CA PRO A 124 -3.71 -6.17 -12.60
C PRO A 124 -2.85 -7.37 -13.02
N ALA A 125 -3.32 -8.10 -14.01
CA ALA A 125 -2.52 -9.16 -14.63
C ALA A 125 -1.44 -8.56 -15.52
N ILE A 126 -0.24 -9.15 -15.50
CA ILE A 126 0.82 -8.79 -16.44
C ILE A 126 0.40 -9.26 -17.83
N LYS A 127 0.40 -8.36 -18.79
CA LYS A 127 0.08 -8.65 -20.21
C LYS A 127 1.24 -9.35 -20.91
N ASN A 128 1.63 -10.54 -20.41
CA ASN A 128 2.55 -11.44 -21.10
C ASN A 128 1.88 -12.11 -22.32
N SER A 129 2.57 -12.99 -23.01
CA SER A 129 2.07 -13.68 -24.23
C SER A 129 0.74 -14.39 -23.98
N THR A 130 0.59 -15.11 -22.85
CA THR A 130 -0.62 -15.86 -22.50
C THR A 130 -1.80 -14.96 -22.17
N THR A 131 -1.57 -13.89 -21.41
CA THR A 131 -2.61 -12.90 -21.09
C THR A 131 -3.02 -12.11 -22.30
N LYS A 132 -2.06 -11.71 -23.18
CA LYS A 132 -2.37 -11.04 -24.46
C LYS A 132 -3.23 -11.94 -25.36
N LYS A 133 -2.88 -13.23 -25.47
CA LYS A 133 -3.69 -14.19 -26.21
C LYS A 133 -5.12 -14.26 -25.66
N ALA A 134 -5.29 -14.35 -24.33
CA ALA A 134 -6.60 -14.36 -23.70
C ALA A 134 -7.41 -13.06 -24.00
N ILE A 135 -6.75 -11.90 -24.05
CA ILE A 135 -7.40 -10.63 -24.42
C ILE A 135 -7.86 -10.65 -25.88
N LEU A 136 -7.04 -11.17 -26.79
CA LEU A 136 -7.41 -11.27 -28.21
C LEU A 136 -8.54 -12.25 -28.44
N GLU A 137 -8.54 -13.40 -27.76
CA GLU A 137 -9.65 -14.36 -27.75
C GLU A 137 -10.96 -13.72 -27.24
N TYR A 138 -10.86 -12.91 -26.17
CA TYR A 138 -12.00 -12.16 -25.64
C TYR A 138 -12.50 -11.12 -26.65
N HIS A 139 -11.58 -10.39 -27.31
CA HIS A 139 -11.93 -9.43 -28.36
C HIS A 139 -12.65 -10.09 -29.55
N ALA A 140 -12.20 -11.28 -29.94
CA ALA A 140 -12.81 -12.08 -31.02
C ALA A 140 -14.13 -12.77 -30.61
N GLY A 141 -14.57 -12.64 -29.36
CA GLY A 141 -15.80 -13.29 -28.86
C GLY A 141 -15.67 -14.79 -28.58
N THR A 142 -14.45 -15.35 -28.60
CA THR A 142 -14.19 -16.78 -28.35
C THR A 142 -13.84 -17.08 -26.88
N ARG A 143 -13.78 -16.08 -26.03
CA ARG A 143 -13.50 -16.19 -24.59
C ARG A 143 -14.44 -15.31 -23.80
N GLU A 144 -14.86 -15.80 -22.63
CA GLU A 144 -15.69 -15.04 -21.72
C GLU A 144 -14.89 -13.99 -20.95
N THR A 145 -15.60 -12.97 -20.46
CA THR A 145 -15.04 -11.86 -19.69
C THR A 145 -14.38 -12.29 -18.37
N ALA A 146 -14.86 -13.39 -17.76
CA ALA A 146 -14.23 -14.04 -16.60
C ALA A 146 -13.94 -15.50 -16.94
N SER A 147 -12.69 -15.91 -16.86
CA SER A 147 -12.26 -17.25 -17.26
C SER A 147 -11.09 -17.73 -16.42
N LYS A 148 -10.92 -19.06 -16.33
CA LYS A 148 -9.75 -19.65 -15.67
C LYS A 148 -8.48 -19.31 -16.45
N HIS A 149 -7.46 -18.88 -15.74
CA HIS A 149 -6.14 -18.59 -16.28
C HIS A 149 -5.07 -19.18 -15.36
N THR A 150 -3.94 -19.58 -15.93
CA THR A 150 -2.84 -20.19 -15.16
C THR A 150 -1.54 -19.50 -15.52
N ILE A 151 -0.74 -19.22 -14.50
CA ILE A 151 0.64 -18.78 -14.66
C ILE A 151 1.58 -19.82 -14.06
N THR A 152 2.78 -19.89 -14.63
CA THR A 152 3.85 -20.78 -14.15
C THR A 152 5.11 -19.96 -13.92
N ASN A 153 5.77 -20.16 -12.80
CA ASN A 153 7.02 -19.49 -12.50
C ASN A 153 8.23 -20.28 -13.05
N LYS A 154 9.43 -19.70 -12.93
CA LYS A 154 10.68 -20.32 -13.39
C LYS A 154 11.01 -21.67 -12.70
N PHE A 155 10.38 -21.97 -11.57
CA PHE A 155 10.54 -23.23 -10.84
C PHE A 155 9.45 -24.25 -11.17
N GLN A 156 8.72 -24.06 -12.28
CA GLN A 156 7.62 -24.93 -12.74
C GLN A 156 6.43 -25.02 -11.77
N ARG A 157 6.33 -24.10 -10.81
CA ARG A 157 5.15 -24.00 -9.95
C ARG A 157 4.08 -23.20 -10.66
N SER A 158 2.87 -23.72 -10.67
CA SER A 158 1.74 -23.12 -11.37
C SER A 158 0.65 -22.66 -10.40
N MET A 159 0.00 -21.55 -10.74
CA MET A 159 -1.14 -20.99 -10.01
C MET A 159 -2.27 -20.72 -10.99
N SER A 160 -3.45 -21.22 -10.68
CA SER A 160 -4.69 -20.92 -11.41
C SER A 160 -5.52 -19.89 -10.66
N PHE A 161 -6.09 -18.96 -11.39
CA PHE A 161 -6.94 -17.89 -10.87
C PHE A 161 -8.02 -17.52 -11.88
N THR A 162 -8.96 -16.66 -11.50
CA THR A 162 -9.94 -16.08 -12.42
C THR A 162 -9.33 -14.83 -13.06
N LEU A 163 -9.15 -14.86 -14.37
CA LEU A 163 -8.79 -13.70 -15.19
C LEU A 163 -10.08 -12.96 -15.57
N ILE A 164 -10.13 -11.66 -15.27
CA ILE A 164 -11.24 -10.79 -15.63
C ILE A 164 -10.74 -9.80 -16.67
N ILE A 165 -11.45 -9.70 -17.80
CA ILE A 165 -11.12 -8.77 -18.88
C ILE A 165 -12.26 -7.76 -18.99
N THR A 166 -11.93 -6.46 -18.87
CA THR A 166 -12.90 -5.37 -18.97
C THR A 166 -12.40 -4.31 -19.93
N LYS A 167 -13.32 -3.54 -20.54
CA LYS A 167 -12.96 -2.44 -21.43
C LYS A 167 -12.21 -1.35 -20.67
N SER A 168 -11.14 -0.84 -21.28
CA SER A 168 -10.41 0.32 -20.77
C SER A 168 -10.98 1.61 -21.39
N LYS A 169 -10.53 2.77 -20.89
CA LYS A 169 -10.85 4.07 -21.49
C LYS A 169 -10.28 4.23 -22.92
N LYS A 170 -9.32 3.38 -23.30
CA LYS A 170 -8.71 3.36 -24.65
C LYS A 170 -9.41 2.40 -25.61
N HIS A 171 -10.54 1.80 -25.21
CA HIS A 171 -11.29 0.87 -26.04
C HIS A 171 -11.76 1.56 -27.32
N GLY A 172 -11.39 0.99 -28.46
CA GLY A 172 -11.72 1.52 -29.78
C GLY A 172 -10.76 2.59 -30.32
N ASP A 173 -9.72 2.99 -29.58
CA ASP A 173 -8.69 3.91 -30.08
C ASP A 173 -7.79 3.21 -31.10
N PRO A 174 -7.81 3.62 -32.40
CA PRO A 174 -7.02 2.98 -33.44
C PRO A 174 -5.50 3.21 -33.30
N LYS A 175 -5.10 4.16 -32.46
CA LYS A 175 -3.67 4.51 -32.25
C LYS A 175 -2.96 3.55 -31.29
N VAL A 176 -3.71 2.71 -30.57
CA VAL A 176 -3.14 1.78 -29.59
C VAL A 176 -3.43 0.33 -29.97
N ASN A 177 -2.58 -0.57 -29.49
CA ASN A 177 -2.78 -1.99 -29.73
C ASN A 177 -4.10 -2.48 -29.09
N ILE A 178 -4.80 -3.42 -29.72
CA ILE A 178 -6.05 -4.02 -29.23
C ILE A 178 -5.92 -4.50 -27.77
N THR A 179 -4.77 -5.03 -27.38
CA THR A 179 -4.53 -5.48 -26.01
C THR A 179 -4.59 -4.35 -24.98
N GLU A 180 -4.38 -3.09 -25.38
CA GLU A 180 -4.49 -1.91 -24.52
C GLU A 180 -5.93 -1.39 -24.41
N TRP A 181 -6.83 -1.86 -25.25
CA TRP A 181 -8.26 -1.57 -25.16
C TRP A 181 -8.91 -2.21 -23.94
N TYR A 182 -8.20 -3.13 -23.28
CA TYR A 182 -8.75 -3.90 -22.17
C TYR A 182 -7.85 -3.82 -20.95
N HIS A 183 -8.50 -3.78 -19.79
CA HIS A 183 -7.87 -4.11 -18.52
C HIS A 183 -7.97 -5.61 -18.29
N ALA A 184 -6.93 -6.20 -17.74
CA ALA A 184 -6.91 -7.59 -17.31
C ALA A 184 -6.60 -7.63 -15.81
N PHE A 185 -7.47 -8.28 -15.02
CA PHE A 185 -7.29 -8.44 -13.58
C PHE A 185 -7.21 -9.91 -13.22
N ALA A 186 -6.32 -10.21 -12.28
CA ALA A 186 -6.23 -11.52 -11.63
C ALA A 186 -6.92 -11.47 -10.27
N THR A 187 -7.71 -12.48 -9.96
CA THR A 187 -8.41 -12.63 -8.67
C THR A 187 -8.63 -14.11 -8.33
N ASN A 188 -8.78 -14.41 -7.03
CA ASN A 188 -9.24 -15.73 -6.57
C ASN A 188 -10.74 -15.76 -6.24
N LEU A 189 -11.51 -14.78 -6.68
CA LEU A 189 -12.97 -14.88 -6.68
C LEU A 189 -13.41 -16.01 -7.63
N THR A 190 -14.47 -16.69 -7.27
CA THR A 190 -15.10 -17.66 -8.20
C THR A 190 -15.61 -16.93 -9.44
N MET A 191 -15.65 -17.60 -10.60
CA MET A 191 -16.13 -16.99 -11.85
C MET A 191 -17.53 -16.39 -11.70
N GLY A 192 -18.46 -17.10 -11.05
CA GLY A 192 -19.81 -16.60 -10.84
C GLY A 192 -19.85 -15.32 -9.98
N ARG A 193 -18.97 -15.19 -8.96
CA ARG A 193 -18.86 -13.98 -8.17
C ARG A 193 -18.16 -12.85 -8.97
N ALA A 194 -17.12 -13.17 -9.69
CA ALA A 194 -16.41 -12.23 -10.55
C ALA A 194 -17.33 -11.62 -11.62
N LEU A 195 -18.21 -12.42 -12.21
CA LEU A 195 -19.22 -11.96 -13.17
C LEU A 195 -20.26 -11.03 -12.53
N LYS A 196 -20.74 -11.35 -11.32
CA LYS A 196 -21.68 -10.50 -10.59
C LYS A 196 -21.08 -9.13 -10.22
N GLU A 197 -19.79 -9.11 -9.91
CA GLU A 197 -19.09 -7.91 -9.46
C GLU A 197 -18.30 -7.22 -10.61
N ILE A 198 -18.46 -7.64 -11.86
CA ILE A 198 -17.63 -7.22 -13.00
C ILE A 198 -17.56 -5.71 -13.22
N THR A 199 -18.66 -5.02 -12.97
CA THR A 199 -18.75 -3.55 -13.12
C THR A 199 -18.14 -2.82 -11.95
N THR A 200 -18.16 -3.42 -10.77
CA THR A 200 -17.68 -2.80 -9.52
C THR A 200 -16.21 -3.07 -9.25
N LEU A 201 -15.66 -4.20 -9.70
CA LEU A 201 -14.26 -4.57 -9.46
C LEU A 201 -13.24 -3.55 -9.96
N PRO A 202 -13.37 -2.94 -11.16
CA PRO A 202 -12.47 -1.88 -11.60
C PRO A 202 -12.54 -0.63 -10.70
N GLU A 203 -13.73 -0.29 -10.19
CA GLU A 203 -13.94 0.82 -9.26
C GLU A 203 -13.32 0.52 -7.89
N GLU A 204 -13.51 -0.71 -7.39
CA GLU A 204 -12.85 -1.17 -6.17
C GLU A 204 -11.33 -1.10 -6.32
N TYR A 205 -10.79 -1.52 -7.46
CA TYR A 205 -9.34 -1.45 -7.71
C TYR A 205 -8.83 -0.01 -7.74
N ARG A 206 -9.61 0.95 -8.26
CA ARG A 206 -9.22 2.37 -8.26
C ARG A 206 -9.00 2.92 -6.85
N LYS A 207 -9.69 2.38 -5.83
CA LYS A 207 -9.49 2.79 -4.43
C LYS A 207 -8.07 2.51 -3.93
N ARG A 208 -7.31 1.63 -4.61
CA ARG A 208 -5.89 1.44 -4.36
C ARG A 208 -5.09 2.75 -4.45
N TRP A 209 -5.48 3.67 -5.31
CA TRP A 209 -4.83 4.99 -5.40
C TRP A 209 -4.91 5.80 -4.10
N GLY A 210 -5.75 5.43 -3.19
CA GLY A 210 -5.75 5.98 -1.83
C GLY A 210 -4.42 5.75 -1.12
N ILE A 211 -3.70 4.66 -1.44
CA ILE A 211 -2.38 4.38 -0.86
C ILE A 211 -1.32 5.38 -1.36
N GLU A 212 -1.35 5.73 -2.66
CA GLU A 212 -0.45 6.72 -3.26
C GLU A 212 -0.69 8.13 -2.68
N THR A 213 -1.96 8.46 -2.45
CA THR A 213 -2.34 9.70 -1.75
C THR A 213 -1.83 9.68 -0.31
N GLY A 214 -1.94 8.55 0.39
CA GLY A 214 -1.39 8.36 1.73
C GLY A 214 0.12 8.57 1.77
N TYR A 215 0.86 8.00 0.84
CA TYR A 215 2.31 8.19 0.75
C TYR A 215 2.70 9.65 0.53
N ARG A 216 2.00 10.35 -0.35
CA ARG A 216 2.23 11.77 -0.58
C ARG A 216 2.06 12.59 0.70
N GLN A 217 1.01 12.31 1.47
CA GLN A 217 0.75 12.96 2.74
C GLN A 217 1.79 12.61 3.81
N ILE A 218 2.28 11.36 3.84
CA ILE A 218 3.38 10.94 4.73
C ILE A 218 4.66 11.71 4.37
N GLU A 219 4.98 11.86 3.08
CA GLU A 219 6.15 12.63 2.63
C GLU A 219 6.07 14.13 2.95
N GLU A 220 4.87 14.71 2.95
CA GLU A 220 4.65 16.10 3.39
C GLU A 220 4.99 16.30 4.87
N ILE A 221 4.76 15.29 5.72
CA ILE A 221 5.05 15.34 7.16
C ILE A 221 6.51 14.96 7.44
N ARG A 222 7.07 14.06 6.64
CA ARG A 222 8.40 13.50 6.88
C ARG A 222 9.48 14.60 6.88
N PRO A 223 10.25 14.76 7.97
CA PRO A 223 11.35 15.71 7.98
C PRO A 223 12.41 15.32 6.94
N ARG A 224 12.86 16.29 6.17
CA ARG A 224 13.99 16.11 5.25
C ARG A 224 15.29 16.07 6.07
N THR A 225 16.22 15.23 5.66
CA THR A 225 17.52 15.10 6.32
C THR A 225 18.62 14.79 5.32
N THR A 226 19.81 15.34 5.56
CA THR A 226 21.05 15.00 4.88
C THR A 226 21.81 13.89 5.59
N SER A 227 21.34 13.44 6.75
CA SER A 227 21.96 12.35 7.50
C SER A 227 22.09 11.09 6.64
N ARG A 228 23.25 10.44 6.74
CA ARG A 228 23.49 9.11 6.15
C ARG A 228 23.13 7.97 7.09
N ASP A 229 22.84 8.28 8.36
CA ASP A 229 22.43 7.31 9.36
C ASP A 229 21.09 6.68 8.97
N ASP A 230 21.12 5.39 8.80
CA ASP A 230 20.01 4.58 8.35
C ASP A 230 18.90 4.47 9.40
N VAL A 231 19.27 4.25 10.66
CA VAL A 231 18.33 4.12 11.77
C VAL A 231 17.60 5.45 12.00
N PHE A 232 18.33 6.56 11.92
CA PHE A 232 17.76 7.89 12.05
C PHE A 232 16.73 8.19 10.94
N ARG A 233 17.07 7.87 9.69
CA ARG A 233 16.15 8.05 8.54
C ARG A 233 14.91 7.19 8.67
N MET A 234 15.08 5.92 9.03
CA MET A 234 13.98 4.99 9.30
C MET A 234 13.08 5.52 10.43
N MET A 235 13.66 6.04 11.50
CA MET A 235 12.92 6.67 12.61
C MET A 235 12.09 7.85 12.11
N LEU A 236 12.62 8.72 11.28
CA LEU A 236 11.90 9.86 10.70
C LEU A 236 10.70 9.40 9.86
N PHE A 237 10.88 8.35 9.07
CA PHE A 237 9.78 7.80 8.27
C PHE A 237 8.67 7.19 9.14
N TYR A 238 9.02 6.37 10.14
CA TYR A 238 8.00 5.81 11.05
C TYR A 238 7.32 6.88 11.90
N THR A 239 8.02 7.94 12.25
CA THR A 239 7.43 9.10 12.95
C THR A 239 6.41 9.81 12.06
N ALA A 240 6.73 10.04 10.79
CA ALA A 240 5.80 10.62 9.83
C ALA A 240 4.55 9.73 9.63
N LEU A 241 4.75 8.41 9.55
CA LEU A 241 3.67 7.45 9.43
C LEU A 241 2.77 7.44 10.67
N LEU A 242 3.34 7.61 11.87
CA LEU A 242 2.58 7.75 13.10
C LEU A 242 1.69 9.00 13.07
N PHE A 243 2.25 10.14 12.71
CA PHE A 243 1.48 11.39 12.59
C PHE A 243 0.40 11.31 11.51
N TYR A 244 0.69 10.67 10.40
CA TYR A 244 -0.32 10.40 9.38
C TYR A 244 -1.49 9.58 9.93
N ASN A 245 -1.20 8.52 10.69
CA ASN A 245 -2.24 7.69 11.30
C ASN A 245 -3.04 8.46 12.37
N LEU A 246 -2.39 9.27 13.20
CA LEU A 246 -3.08 10.12 14.17
C LEU A 246 -4.01 11.10 13.46
N TRP A 247 -3.53 11.80 12.46
CA TRP A 247 -4.36 12.69 11.64
C TRP A 247 -5.54 11.96 10.99
N THR A 248 -5.31 10.74 10.50
CA THR A 248 -6.36 9.91 9.90
C THR A 248 -7.46 9.57 10.91
N VAL A 249 -7.12 9.32 12.17
CA VAL A 249 -8.09 9.06 13.24
C VAL A 249 -8.86 10.32 13.58
N GLU A 250 -8.17 11.42 13.84
CA GLU A 250 -8.73 12.70 14.22
C GLU A 250 -9.68 13.24 13.13
N ARG A 251 -9.28 13.16 11.86
CA ARG A 251 -10.12 13.59 10.73
C ARG A 251 -11.44 12.83 10.63
N GLN A 252 -11.52 11.63 11.18
CA GLN A 252 -12.77 10.85 11.18
C GLN A 252 -13.72 11.26 12.30
N GLU A 253 -13.19 11.80 13.38
CA GLU A 253 -13.97 12.18 14.58
C GLU A 253 -14.38 13.64 14.58
N TYR A 254 -13.53 14.49 14.01
CA TYR A 254 -13.74 15.94 13.94
C TYR A 254 -13.72 16.43 12.50
N THR A 255 -14.61 17.30 12.12
CA THR A 255 -14.70 17.84 10.76
C THR A 255 -13.37 18.43 10.28
N SER A 256 -12.92 17.88 9.20
CA SER A 256 -11.75 18.12 8.36
C SER A 256 -10.93 19.41 8.57
N TYR A 257 -9.82 19.31 9.28
CA TYR A 257 -8.68 20.17 9.04
C TYR A 257 -7.64 19.46 8.13
N GLY A 258 -6.98 20.24 7.28
CA GLY A 258 -6.01 19.70 6.34
C GLY A 258 -4.72 19.22 7.03
N MET A 259 -3.92 18.42 6.33
CA MET A 259 -2.61 17.94 6.80
C MET A 259 -1.67 19.08 7.20
N LEU A 260 -1.74 20.24 6.52
CA LEU A 260 -0.97 21.44 6.87
C LEU A 260 -1.32 21.93 8.27
N THR A 261 -2.60 21.94 8.64
CA THR A 261 -3.07 22.32 9.97
C THR A 261 -2.51 21.40 11.04
N LEU A 262 -2.52 20.08 10.80
CA LEU A 262 -1.90 19.12 11.72
C LEU A 262 -0.41 19.39 11.87
N LYS A 263 0.31 19.63 10.77
CA LYS A 263 1.73 19.94 10.79
C LYS A 263 2.03 21.19 11.63
N LEU A 264 1.21 22.22 11.49
CA LEU A 264 1.30 23.44 12.31
C LEU A 264 1.01 23.14 13.79
N MET A 265 -0.05 22.39 14.11
CA MET A 265 -0.39 22.00 15.48
C MET A 265 0.73 21.20 16.16
N VAL A 266 1.30 20.22 15.44
CA VAL A 266 2.44 19.41 15.94
C VAL A 266 3.66 20.30 16.16
N SER A 267 3.97 21.20 15.24
CA SER A 267 5.10 22.13 15.36
C SER A 267 4.91 23.06 16.55
N LEU A 268 3.73 23.65 16.71
CA LEU A 268 3.39 24.51 17.85
C LEU A 268 3.46 23.76 19.18
N SER A 269 2.89 22.54 19.22
CA SER A 269 2.94 21.70 20.43
C SER A 269 4.37 21.32 20.82
N ALA A 270 5.24 21.04 19.84
CA ALA A 270 6.65 20.78 20.07
C ALA A 270 7.37 22.02 20.58
N MET A 271 7.10 23.20 20.01
CA MET A 271 7.66 24.48 20.48
C MET A 271 7.22 24.80 21.92
N ILE A 272 5.96 24.62 22.25
CA ILE A 272 5.43 24.81 23.60
C ILE A 272 6.05 23.79 24.58
N GLY A 273 6.18 22.51 24.14
CA GLY A 273 6.83 21.48 24.94
C GLY A 273 8.29 21.75 25.22
N ILE A 274 9.03 22.26 24.22
CA ILE A 274 10.41 22.72 24.38
C ILE A 274 10.46 23.94 25.32
N GLY A 275 9.55 24.90 25.16
CA GLY A 275 9.44 26.04 26.04
C GLY A 275 9.24 25.65 27.49
N LYS A 276 8.34 24.69 27.77
CA LYS A 276 8.11 24.13 29.11
C LYS A 276 9.31 23.34 29.67
N LEU A 277 10.11 22.71 28.80
CA LEU A 277 11.35 22.01 29.20
C LEU A 277 12.51 23.00 29.48
N ILE A 278 12.45 24.21 28.90
CA ILE A 278 13.42 25.27 29.11
C ILE A 278 13.02 26.17 30.30
N GLU A 279 11.76 26.23 30.66
CA GLU A 279 11.32 26.76 31.95
C GLU A 279 11.78 25.81 33.06
N PHE A 280 13.06 25.85 33.39
CA PHE A 280 13.51 25.38 34.70
C PHE A 280 12.69 26.11 35.74
N PRO A 281 12.19 25.43 36.78
CA PRO A 281 11.58 26.11 37.89
C PRO A 281 12.65 27.04 38.44
N TYR A 282 12.51 28.29 38.13
CA TYR A 282 13.20 29.34 38.87
C TYR A 282 12.64 29.25 40.29
N ASP A 283 13.43 28.66 41.17
CA ASP A 283 13.19 28.69 42.62
C ASP A 283 13.65 30.06 43.13
N PRO A 284 12.73 31.00 43.44
CA PRO A 284 13.12 32.29 44.02
C PRO A 284 13.43 32.24 45.51
N GLY A 285 13.62 31.05 46.09
CA GLY A 285 13.67 30.80 47.53
C GLY A 285 15.01 30.42 48.12
N GLY A 286 16.12 30.99 47.60
CA GLY A 286 17.45 30.64 48.09
C GLY A 286 18.35 31.81 48.51
N TYR A 287 17.83 32.79 49.21
CA TYR A 287 18.66 33.70 49.99
C TYR A 287 17.89 34.11 51.27
N GLY A 288 18.18 33.39 52.29
CA GLY A 288 17.87 33.68 53.70
C GLY A 288 18.96 33.09 54.54
#